data_72973bfa3013d737d480643193ebddb9
#
_entry.id   72973bfa3013d737d480643193ebddb9
#
_cell.length_a   1.000
_cell.length_b   1.000
_cell.length_c   1.000
_cell.angle_alpha   90.00
_cell.angle_beta   90.00
_cell.angle_gamma   90.00
#
_symmetry.space_group_name_H-M   'P 1'
#
loop_
_entity.id
_entity.type
_entity.pdbx_description
1 polymer ?
#
loop_
_entity_poly.entity_id
_entity_poly.type
_entity_poly.pdbx_seq_one_letter_code
_entity_poly.pdbx_strand_id
1 'polypeptide(L)'
;AEPEPSQSDTEPETAPNAKEDGVDAAPKPKRKRNYTKPSVSVLSIDDRPTVETEADKAKNDLLDLIESQRSGRILTGTIQGVEQSADNPRHAFAVLYHGEFKVIIPAAEAVEPPEDYRGRDPDEVLHYMLTKRLGAEVDYIVKGIDPKSGIAAASRLEAMRAKRKEMYFGTDRDGNNRIYAGVCAEARVVSAIRAGIFIDLFGVESYIPLKELSYQRWMDAAAHFQPGQRILVKVLDVDRSDRDHVRVSASVKQAGENPYEKALRRYSVGNRYVGTVSMVDVNGVFVALDGGIDCLCSYPKRGRPPRGARVTVRILGINHETNRIWGAITHIAMPH
;
A
#
# COMPACT_ATOMS: atom_id res chain seq x y z
N ALA A 1 -5.41 -28.03 -77.58
CA ALA A 1 -5.64 -29.39 -78.11
C ALA A 1 -5.27 -30.38 -77.02
N GLU A 2 -6.28 -30.88 -76.37
CA GLU A 2 -6.32 -32.19 -75.71
C GLU A 2 -5.93 -33.31 -76.69
N PRO A 3 -5.71 -34.59 -76.33
CA PRO A 3 -6.43 -35.29 -75.26
C PRO A 3 -5.60 -36.33 -74.46
N GLU A 4 -6.20 -36.73 -73.34
CA GLU A 4 -6.10 -38.06 -72.72
C GLU A 4 -6.47 -39.19 -73.71
N PRO A 5 -6.36 -40.59 -73.43
CA PRO A 5 -6.67 -41.22 -72.13
C PRO A 5 -6.00 -42.61 -71.86
N SER A 6 -6.42 -43.20 -70.72
CA SER A 6 -6.80 -44.57 -70.34
C SER A 6 -5.75 -45.59 -69.86
N GLN A 7 -5.95 -46.02 -68.61
CA GLN A 7 -6.47 -47.30 -68.07
C GLN A 7 -5.63 -48.55 -68.44
N SER A 8 -5.24 -49.40 -67.50
CA SER A 8 -6.00 -50.41 -66.80
C SER A 8 -5.11 -51.34 -65.96
N ASP A 9 -5.56 -51.67 -64.77
CA ASP A 9 -5.75 -53.00 -64.14
C ASP A 9 -4.65 -54.07 -64.16
N THR A 10 -4.22 -54.60 -63.01
CA THR A 10 -4.63 -55.88 -62.39
C THR A 10 -3.55 -56.31 -61.39
N GLU A 11 -4.00 -56.63 -60.19
CA GLU A 11 -3.45 -57.62 -59.23
C GLU A 11 -3.54 -59.08 -59.84
N PRO A 12 -2.96 -60.16 -59.26
CA PRO A 12 -2.61 -60.44 -57.86
C PRO A 12 -1.41 -61.40 -57.58
N GLU A 13 -1.18 -61.66 -56.32
CA GLU A 13 -0.83 -62.89 -55.60
C GLU A 13 0.60 -63.45 -55.51
N THR A 14 0.90 -63.74 -54.21
CA THR A 14 1.68 -64.82 -53.58
C THR A 14 3.12 -64.66 -53.25
N ALA A 15 3.31 -64.74 -51.88
CA ALA A 15 4.57 -65.10 -51.24
C ALA A 15 5.08 -66.51 -51.56
N PRO A 16 6.32 -66.98 -51.26
CA PRO A 16 6.93 -66.94 -49.94
C PRO A 16 8.49 -66.89 -49.84
N ASN A 17 8.91 -66.60 -48.61
CA ASN A 17 10.11 -67.06 -47.89
C ASN A 17 11.48 -67.22 -48.56
N ALA A 18 12.50 -66.55 -48.00
CA ALA A 18 13.66 -67.13 -47.30
C ALA A 18 14.77 -66.09 -47.09
N LYS A 19 15.14 -65.95 -45.84
CA LYS A 19 16.49 -65.90 -45.20
C LYS A 19 17.66 -65.22 -45.89
N GLU A 20 18.27 -64.37 -45.03
CA GLU A 20 19.67 -64.23 -44.59
C GLU A 20 20.44 -63.00 -45.03
N ASP A 21 21.04 -62.47 -43.96
CA ASP A 21 22.33 -61.74 -43.80
C ASP A 21 22.44 -60.20 -43.93
N GLY A 22 22.59 -59.68 -42.75
CA GLY A 22 23.44 -58.75 -42.20
C GLY A 22 24.09 -57.58 -42.99
N VAL A 23 23.74 -56.36 -42.68
CA VAL A 23 24.72 -55.22 -42.68
C VAL A 23 24.26 -54.18 -41.64
N ASP A 24 25.22 -53.74 -40.86
CA ASP A 24 25.18 -52.74 -39.82
C ASP A 24 24.28 -51.52 -40.09
N ALA A 25 23.30 -51.27 -39.21
CA ALA A 25 22.57 -50.04 -39.13
C ALA A 25 23.04 -49.24 -37.90
N ALA A 26 23.54 -48.03 -38.13
CA ALA A 26 23.95 -47.07 -37.12
C ALA A 26 22.89 -46.83 -36.02
N PRO A 27 23.26 -46.63 -34.75
CA PRO A 27 22.33 -46.49 -33.65
C PRO A 27 21.55 -45.17 -33.75
N LYS A 28 20.21 -45.25 -33.76
CA LYS A 28 19.31 -44.11 -33.63
C LYS A 28 19.55 -43.39 -32.33
N PRO A 29 19.54 -42.04 -32.29
CA PRO A 29 19.75 -41.27 -31.06
C PRO A 29 18.66 -41.59 -30.05
N LYS A 30 19.05 -42.06 -28.87
CA LYS A 30 18.17 -42.29 -27.73
C LYS A 30 17.50 -40.99 -27.35
N ARG A 31 16.17 -40.89 -27.50
CA ARG A 31 15.35 -39.82 -26.91
C ARG A 31 15.68 -39.74 -25.43
N LYS A 32 16.24 -38.59 -24.99
CA LYS A 32 16.38 -38.26 -23.57
C LYS A 32 14.94 -38.24 -23.01
N ARG A 33 14.60 -39.23 -22.20
CA ARG A 33 13.44 -39.17 -21.33
C ARG A 33 13.71 -38.05 -20.35
N ASN A 34 12.94 -36.97 -20.47
CA ASN A 34 12.83 -35.99 -19.43
C ASN A 34 12.27 -36.74 -18.21
N TYR A 35 13.11 -36.97 -17.24
CA TYR A 35 12.67 -37.37 -15.91
C TYR A 35 11.99 -36.14 -15.28
N THR A 36 10.68 -36.04 -15.45
CA THR A 36 9.85 -35.31 -14.51
C THR A 36 10.03 -35.99 -13.17
N LYS A 37 10.57 -35.27 -12.17
CA LYS A 37 10.58 -35.74 -10.79
C LYS A 37 9.18 -36.22 -10.44
N PRO A 38 9.02 -37.41 -9.84
CA PRO A 38 7.69 -37.87 -9.45
C PRO A 38 7.10 -36.86 -8.51
N SER A 39 5.92 -36.35 -8.84
CA SER A 39 5.12 -35.56 -7.91
C SER A 39 4.91 -36.44 -6.68
N VAL A 40 5.37 -35.95 -5.52
CA VAL A 40 5.13 -36.63 -4.24
C VAL A 40 3.60 -36.65 -4.06
N SER A 41 2.97 -37.81 -4.20
CA SER A 41 1.54 -37.94 -3.91
C SER A 41 1.38 -37.83 -2.38
N VAL A 42 0.82 -36.73 -1.91
CA VAL A 42 0.46 -36.58 -0.51
C VAL A 42 -0.83 -37.34 -0.26
N LEU A 43 -0.78 -38.33 0.65
CA LEU A 43 -1.97 -39.01 1.13
C LEU A 43 -2.66 -38.12 2.14
N SER A 44 -3.87 -37.69 1.85
CA SER A 44 -4.72 -36.93 2.76
C SER A 44 -5.45 -37.83 3.74
N ILE A 45 -5.63 -37.39 4.99
CA ILE A 45 -6.43 -38.12 6.00
C ILE A 45 -7.91 -38.02 5.66
N ASP A 46 -8.34 -36.93 5.05
CA ASP A 46 -9.68 -36.71 4.54
C ASP A 46 -9.68 -36.71 3.01
N ASP A 47 -10.83 -36.92 2.36
CA ASP A 47 -10.99 -36.98 0.90
C ASP A 47 -10.56 -35.69 0.17
N ARG A 48 -10.18 -34.65 0.90
CA ARG A 48 -9.62 -33.39 0.38
C ARG A 48 -8.26 -33.11 1.01
N PRO A 49 -7.23 -32.77 0.22
CA PRO A 49 -5.94 -32.37 0.76
C PRO A 49 -6.11 -31.05 1.56
N THR A 50 -5.88 -31.10 2.86
CA THR A 50 -5.93 -29.93 3.77
C THR A 50 -4.58 -29.28 3.95
N VAL A 51 -3.49 -29.93 3.51
CA VAL A 51 -2.11 -29.42 3.59
C VAL A 51 -1.60 -29.14 2.19
N GLU A 52 -1.35 -27.87 1.91
CA GLU A 52 -0.72 -27.44 0.65
C GLU A 52 0.77 -27.74 0.67
N THR A 53 1.29 -28.39 -0.37
CA THR A 53 2.71 -28.54 -0.57
C THR A 53 3.35 -27.27 -1.14
N GLU A 54 4.66 -27.10 -1.03
CA GLU A 54 5.38 -25.98 -1.65
C GLU A 54 5.14 -25.91 -3.17
N ALA A 55 5.04 -27.07 -3.82
CA ALA A 55 4.72 -27.15 -5.25
C ALA A 55 3.29 -26.67 -5.56
N ASP A 56 2.32 -26.96 -4.67
CA ASP A 56 0.95 -26.49 -4.84
C ASP A 56 0.87 -24.98 -4.64
N LYS A 57 1.59 -24.43 -3.65
CA LYS A 57 1.70 -22.97 -3.43
C LYS A 57 2.29 -22.27 -4.65
N ALA A 58 3.44 -22.73 -5.15
CA ALA A 58 4.07 -22.14 -6.33
C ALA A 58 3.16 -22.18 -7.57
N LYS A 59 2.35 -23.27 -7.71
CA LYS A 59 1.36 -23.35 -8.77
C LYS A 59 0.20 -22.38 -8.58
N ASN A 60 -0.28 -22.23 -7.36
CA ASN A 60 -1.35 -21.28 -7.03
C ASN A 60 -0.88 -19.84 -7.24
N ASP A 61 0.34 -19.50 -6.81
CA ASP A 61 0.95 -18.19 -7.04
C ASP A 61 1.04 -17.85 -8.54
N LEU A 62 1.47 -18.83 -9.36
CA LEU A 62 1.49 -18.65 -10.82
C LEU A 62 0.07 -18.46 -11.40
N LEU A 63 -0.91 -19.22 -10.91
CA LEU A 63 -2.30 -19.08 -11.35
C LEU A 63 -2.86 -17.72 -10.99
N ASP A 64 -2.58 -17.18 -9.80
CA ASP A 64 -2.99 -15.84 -9.39
C ASP A 64 -2.40 -14.77 -10.31
N LEU A 65 -1.11 -14.87 -10.67
CA LEU A 65 -0.47 -13.97 -11.60
C LEU A 65 -1.10 -14.05 -13.01
N ILE A 66 -1.37 -15.26 -13.52
CA ILE A 66 -2.02 -15.47 -14.82
C ILE A 66 -3.45 -14.91 -14.80
N GLU A 67 -4.19 -15.14 -13.73
CA GLU A 67 -5.54 -14.60 -13.57
C GLU A 67 -5.53 -13.08 -13.54
N SER A 68 -4.60 -12.47 -12.78
CA SER A 68 -4.40 -11.02 -12.77
C SER A 68 -4.14 -10.47 -14.16
N GLN A 69 -3.24 -11.12 -14.93
CA GLN A 69 -2.91 -10.69 -16.29
C GLN A 69 -4.13 -10.78 -17.24
N ARG A 70 -4.95 -11.82 -17.12
CA ARG A 70 -6.07 -12.06 -18.03
C ARG A 70 -7.33 -11.29 -17.69
N SER A 71 -7.67 -11.20 -16.40
CA SER A 71 -8.92 -10.63 -15.92
C SER A 71 -8.78 -9.21 -15.36
N GLY A 72 -7.55 -8.73 -15.16
CA GLY A 72 -7.31 -7.48 -14.44
C GLY A 72 -7.56 -7.61 -12.92
N ARG A 73 -7.55 -8.84 -12.37
CA ARG A 73 -7.66 -9.05 -10.93
C ARG A 73 -6.54 -8.33 -10.21
N ILE A 74 -6.91 -7.52 -9.24
CA ILE A 74 -5.97 -6.76 -8.43
C ILE A 74 -5.32 -7.70 -7.41
N LEU A 75 -4.01 -7.71 -7.40
CA LEU A 75 -3.19 -8.37 -6.40
C LEU A 75 -2.58 -7.31 -5.47
N THR A 76 -2.16 -7.74 -4.30
CA THR A 76 -1.56 -6.86 -3.28
C THR A 76 -0.20 -7.39 -2.88
N GLY A 77 0.77 -6.53 -2.69
CA GLY A 77 2.11 -6.89 -2.23
C GLY A 77 2.84 -5.72 -1.60
N THR A 78 3.94 -6.02 -0.92
CA THR A 78 4.77 -5.01 -0.25
C THR A 78 6.00 -4.70 -1.10
N ILE A 79 6.32 -3.42 -1.29
CA ILE A 79 7.54 -2.99 -1.96
C ILE A 79 8.74 -3.32 -1.06
N GLN A 80 9.53 -4.31 -1.47
CA GLN A 80 10.68 -4.78 -0.70
C GLN A 80 12.00 -4.13 -1.14
N GLY A 81 12.04 -3.62 -2.37
CA GLY A 81 13.23 -2.98 -2.91
C GLY A 81 12.91 -2.01 -4.03
N VAL A 82 13.87 -1.15 -4.31
CA VAL A 82 13.91 -0.29 -5.51
C VAL A 82 15.22 -0.56 -6.21
N GLU A 83 15.14 -1.04 -7.45
CA GLU A 83 16.29 -1.37 -8.27
C GLU A 83 16.32 -0.45 -9.49
N GLN A 84 17.50 -0.31 -10.08
CA GLN A 84 17.68 0.40 -11.34
C GLN A 84 17.98 -0.59 -12.46
N SER A 85 17.54 -0.28 -13.68
CA SER A 85 17.80 -1.12 -14.82
C SER A 85 19.30 -1.14 -15.14
N ALA A 86 19.82 -2.33 -15.42
CA ALA A 86 21.22 -2.49 -15.86
C ALA A 86 21.52 -1.78 -17.18
N ASP A 87 20.53 -1.74 -18.08
CA ASP A 87 20.67 -1.11 -19.41
C ASP A 87 20.55 0.41 -19.34
N ASN A 88 19.75 0.94 -18.40
CA ASN A 88 19.58 2.37 -18.20
C ASN A 88 19.40 2.68 -16.71
N PRO A 89 20.45 3.15 -16.03
CA PRO A 89 20.42 3.45 -14.58
C PRO A 89 19.38 4.53 -14.17
N ARG A 90 18.84 5.28 -15.13
CA ARG A 90 17.77 6.26 -14.85
C ARG A 90 16.43 5.59 -14.64
N HIS A 91 16.19 4.42 -15.24
CA HIS A 91 14.94 3.69 -15.10
C HIS A 91 14.95 2.87 -13.81
N ALA A 92 14.21 3.34 -12.82
CA ALA A 92 14.00 2.63 -11.57
C ALA A 92 12.72 1.79 -11.64
N PHE A 93 12.68 0.72 -10.85
CA PHE A 93 11.50 -0.10 -10.67
C PHE A 93 11.37 -0.60 -9.23
N ALA A 94 10.14 -0.73 -8.78
CA ALA A 94 9.82 -1.38 -7.51
C ALA A 94 9.92 -2.88 -7.66
N VAL A 95 10.41 -3.54 -6.62
CA VAL A 95 10.50 -5.00 -6.50
C VAL A 95 9.58 -5.47 -5.39
N LEU A 96 8.68 -6.38 -5.73
CA LEU A 96 7.81 -7.10 -4.84
C LEU A 96 7.98 -8.59 -5.09
N TYR A 97 7.46 -9.43 -4.20
CA TYR A 97 7.38 -10.86 -4.41
C TYR A 97 5.95 -11.36 -4.25
N HIS A 98 5.57 -12.26 -5.15
CA HIS A 98 4.33 -13.02 -5.06
C HIS A 98 4.71 -14.50 -5.05
N GLY A 99 4.73 -15.07 -3.85
CA GLY A 99 5.40 -16.36 -3.65
C GLY A 99 6.87 -16.31 -4.06
N GLU A 100 7.26 -17.18 -4.97
CA GLU A 100 8.63 -17.23 -5.51
C GLU A 100 8.85 -16.28 -6.71
N PHE A 101 7.80 -15.66 -7.24
CA PHE A 101 7.88 -14.79 -8.40
C PHE A 101 8.31 -13.38 -8.01
N LYS A 102 9.36 -12.87 -8.68
CA LYS A 102 9.77 -11.47 -8.58
C LYS A 102 8.84 -10.61 -9.44
N VAL A 103 8.08 -9.72 -8.81
CA VAL A 103 7.21 -8.77 -9.49
C VAL A 103 7.93 -7.43 -9.58
N ILE A 104 8.04 -6.91 -10.79
CA ILE A 104 8.67 -5.61 -11.06
C ILE A 104 7.61 -4.60 -11.53
N ILE A 105 7.64 -3.40 -10.97
CA ILE A 105 6.77 -2.30 -11.37
C ILE A 105 7.67 -1.11 -11.73
N PRO A 106 7.73 -0.70 -13.02
CA PRO A 106 8.49 0.47 -13.41
C PRO A 106 8.05 1.72 -12.64
N ALA A 107 8.96 2.65 -12.35
CA ALA A 107 8.66 3.85 -11.58
C ALA A 107 7.49 4.65 -12.18
N ALA A 108 7.42 4.75 -13.51
CA ALA A 108 6.33 5.41 -14.23
C ALA A 108 4.97 4.71 -14.09
N GLU A 109 4.96 3.42 -13.72
CA GLU A 109 3.75 2.62 -13.47
C GLU A 109 3.50 2.40 -11.96
N ALA A 110 4.44 2.80 -11.12
CA ALA A 110 4.38 2.64 -9.67
C ALA A 110 3.92 3.91 -8.94
N VAL A 111 4.18 5.08 -9.52
CA VAL A 111 3.96 6.39 -8.91
C VAL A 111 3.21 7.29 -9.86
N GLU A 112 2.14 7.96 -9.38
CA GLU A 112 1.49 9.01 -10.17
C GLU A 112 2.47 10.17 -10.38
N PRO A 113 2.70 10.59 -11.65
CA PRO A 113 3.62 11.67 -11.94
C PRO A 113 3.12 12.97 -11.31
N PRO A 114 4.01 13.80 -10.74
CA PRO A 114 3.61 15.10 -10.23
C PRO A 114 3.21 16.04 -11.37
N GLU A 115 2.29 16.96 -11.11
CA GLU A 115 1.86 17.98 -12.08
C GLU A 115 3.02 18.88 -12.53
N ASP A 116 4.01 19.11 -11.66
CA ASP A 116 5.19 19.94 -11.93
C ASP A 116 6.45 19.28 -11.35
N TYR A 117 7.41 19.01 -12.22
CA TYR A 117 8.73 18.46 -11.84
C TYR A 117 9.70 19.52 -11.30
N ARG A 118 9.32 20.81 -11.31
CA ARG A 118 10.13 21.94 -10.85
C ARG A 118 11.51 22.01 -11.50
N GLY A 119 11.59 21.69 -12.79
CA GLY A 119 12.83 21.70 -13.56
C GLY A 119 13.81 20.56 -13.23
N ARG A 120 13.39 19.56 -12.45
CA ARG A 120 14.17 18.35 -12.17
C ARG A 120 13.95 17.30 -13.24
N ASP A 121 14.91 16.39 -13.38
CA ASP A 121 14.77 15.21 -14.24
C ASP A 121 13.58 14.35 -13.78
N PRO A 122 12.61 14.05 -14.66
CA PRO A 122 11.46 13.22 -14.31
C PRO A 122 11.85 11.85 -13.72
N ASP A 123 12.85 11.19 -14.26
CA ASP A 123 13.27 9.87 -13.79
C ASP A 123 13.87 9.93 -12.38
N GLU A 124 14.64 10.98 -12.06
CA GLU A 124 15.16 11.19 -10.71
C GLU A 124 14.04 11.46 -9.68
N VAL A 125 13.03 12.25 -10.08
CA VAL A 125 11.89 12.55 -9.21
C VAL A 125 11.07 11.29 -8.94
N LEU A 126 10.77 10.51 -9.98
CA LEU A 126 10.03 9.26 -9.85
C LEU A 126 10.81 8.23 -9.00
N HIS A 127 12.11 8.11 -9.21
CA HIS A 127 12.98 7.26 -8.39
C HIS A 127 12.96 7.68 -6.92
N TYR A 128 13.12 8.97 -6.64
CA TYR A 128 13.02 9.50 -5.26
C TYR A 128 11.66 9.19 -4.64
N MET A 129 10.56 9.44 -5.36
CA MET A 129 9.21 9.17 -4.87
C MET A 129 9.00 7.67 -4.63
N LEU A 130 9.53 6.81 -5.49
CA LEU A 130 9.46 5.36 -5.34
C LEU A 130 10.24 4.87 -4.12
N THR A 131 11.45 5.40 -3.90
CA THR A 131 12.28 5.07 -2.73
C THR A 131 11.58 5.40 -1.41
N LYS A 132 10.78 6.47 -1.37
CA LYS A 132 9.98 6.82 -0.18
C LYS A 132 8.83 5.84 0.11
N ARG A 133 8.52 4.94 -0.81
CA ARG A 133 7.47 3.92 -0.69
C ARG A 133 8.01 2.53 -0.31
N LEU A 134 9.29 2.42 0.03
CA LEU A 134 9.85 1.17 0.56
C LEU A 134 9.06 0.74 1.79
N GLY A 135 8.63 -0.54 1.82
CA GLY A 135 7.78 -1.10 2.86
C GLY A 135 6.28 -0.81 2.68
N ALA A 136 5.89 -0.01 1.69
CA ALA A 136 4.47 0.25 1.43
C ALA A 136 3.78 -0.99 0.85
N GLU A 137 2.58 -1.28 1.35
CA GLU A 137 1.67 -2.25 0.78
C GLU A 137 0.91 -1.60 -0.38
N VAL A 138 1.04 -2.15 -1.58
CA VAL A 138 0.46 -1.60 -2.80
C VAL A 138 -0.33 -2.64 -3.57
N ASP A 139 -1.33 -2.16 -4.29
CA ASP A 139 -2.12 -2.97 -5.23
C ASP A 139 -1.48 -2.89 -6.62
N TYR A 140 -1.55 -4.01 -7.35
CA TYR A 140 -1.04 -4.06 -8.71
C TYR A 140 -1.83 -5.01 -9.60
N ILE A 141 -1.72 -4.80 -10.92
CA ILE A 141 -2.25 -5.70 -11.96
C ILE A 141 -1.06 -6.16 -12.80
N VAL A 142 -1.01 -7.46 -13.06
CA VAL A 142 0.07 -8.06 -13.86
C VAL A 142 -0.14 -7.75 -15.33
N LYS A 143 0.94 -7.33 -16.01
CA LYS A 143 0.95 -6.99 -17.43
C LYS A 143 1.63 -8.07 -18.28
N GLY A 144 2.60 -8.74 -17.73
CA GLY A 144 3.36 -9.78 -18.39
C GLY A 144 4.02 -10.71 -17.39
N ILE A 145 4.18 -11.98 -17.79
CA ILE A 145 4.81 -13.00 -16.97
C ILE A 145 5.82 -13.75 -17.84
N ASP A 146 7.02 -13.92 -17.32
CA ASP A 146 8.02 -14.84 -17.86
C ASP A 146 8.20 -16.01 -16.86
N PRO A 147 7.54 -17.14 -17.10
CA PRO A 147 7.62 -18.28 -16.20
C PRO A 147 9.03 -18.92 -16.16
N LYS A 148 9.88 -18.63 -17.13
CA LYS A 148 11.23 -19.21 -17.18
C LYS A 148 12.19 -18.48 -16.27
N SER A 149 12.09 -17.14 -16.23
CA SER A 149 12.92 -16.31 -15.34
C SER A 149 12.30 -16.12 -13.96
N GLY A 150 11.01 -16.49 -13.77
CA GLY A 150 10.28 -16.24 -12.53
C GLY A 150 9.98 -14.75 -12.29
N ILE A 151 9.92 -13.95 -13.38
CA ILE A 151 9.69 -12.51 -13.31
C ILE A 151 8.31 -12.17 -13.88
N ALA A 152 7.58 -11.31 -13.19
CA ALA A 152 6.34 -10.71 -13.67
C ALA A 152 6.46 -9.18 -13.71
N ALA A 153 6.01 -8.58 -14.80
CA ALA A 153 5.88 -7.13 -14.92
C ALA A 153 4.45 -6.71 -14.52
N ALA A 154 4.31 -5.65 -13.74
CA ALA A 154 3.01 -5.20 -13.25
C ALA A 154 2.88 -3.68 -13.29
N SER A 155 1.63 -3.20 -13.14
CA SER A 155 1.27 -1.80 -13.03
C SER A 155 0.46 -1.55 -11.77
N ARG A 156 0.92 -0.62 -10.94
CA ARG A 156 0.17 -0.10 -9.79
C ARG A 156 -0.88 0.92 -10.26
N LEU A 157 -0.53 1.79 -11.19
CA LEU A 157 -1.44 2.83 -11.67
C LEU A 157 -2.72 2.25 -12.27
N GLU A 158 -2.65 1.11 -12.97
CA GLU A 158 -3.86 0.42 -13.45
C GLU A 158 -4.73 -0.08 -12.31
N ALA A 159 -4.14 -0.69 -11.28
CA ALA A 159 -4.87 -1.14 -10.11
C ALA A 159 -5.54 0.05 -9.38
N MET A 160 -4.82 1.17 -9.24
CA MET A 160 -5.36 2.40 -8.67
C MET A 160 -6.54 2.92 -9.49
N ARG A 161 -6.44 3.00 -10.83
CA ARG A 161 -7.54 3.42 -11.70
C ARG A 161 -8.76 2.51 -11.58
N ALA A 162 -8.55 1.20 -11.54
CA ALA A 162 -9.64 0.22 -11.38
C ALA A 162 -10.37 0.41 -10.03
N LYS A 163 -9.64 0.49 -8.92
CA LYS A 163 -10.20 0.75 -7.59
C LYS A 163 -10.88 2.11 -7.51
N ARG A 164 -10.27 3.15 -8.05
CA ARG A 164 -10.83 4.51 -8.12
C ARG A 164 -12.18 4.50 -8.82
N LYS A 165 -12.26 3.86 -9.99
CA LYS A 165 -13.51 3.73 -10.73
C LYS A 165 -14.60 3.02 -9.93
N GLU A 166 -14.26 1.93 -9.26
CA GLU A 166 -15.22 1.16 -8.46
C GLU A 166 -15.67 1.91 -7.21
N MET A 167 -14.74 2.49 -6.45
CA MET A 167 -15.04 3.02 -5.12
C MET A 167 -15.58 4.45 -5.13
N TYR A 168 -15.14 5.30 -6.08
CA TYR A 168 -15.51 6.70 -6.12
C TYR A 168 -16.65 7.00 -7.11
N PHE A 169 -16.84 6.14 -8.11
CA PHE A 169 -17.90 6.30 -9.12
C PHE A 169 -18.89 5.13 -9.12
N GLY A 170 -18.60 4.06 -8.40
CA GLY A 170 -19.55 3.00 -8.12
C GLY A 170 -20.54 3.41 -7.03
N THR A 171 -21.78 2.96 -7.17
CA THR A 171 -22.82 3.18 -6.15
C THR A 171 -23.04 1.91 -5.32
N ASP A 172 -23.54 2.07 -4.11
CA ASP A 172 -24.06 1.00 -3.28
C ASP A 172 -25.44 0.53 -3.79
N ARG A 173 -26.09 -0.40 -3.06
CA ARG A 173 -27.42 -0.92 -3.41
C ARG A 173 -28.53 0.15 -3.37
N ASP A 174 -28.30 1.22 -2.61
CA ASP A 174 -29.25 2.32 -2.42
C ASP A 174 -28.98 3.49 -3.39
N GLY A 175 -27.98 3.33 -4.29
CA GLY A 175 -27.62 4.34 -5.29
C GLY A 175 -26.69 5.43 -4.78
N ASN A 176 -26.18 5.33 -3.55
CA ASN A 176 -25.27 6.32 -2.98
C ASN A 176 -23.82 6.01 -3.34
N ASN A 177 -22.98 7.04 -3.38
CA ASN A 177 -21.55 6.87 -3.56
C ASN A 177 -20.96 6.10 -2.36
N ARG A 178 -20.09 5.12 -2.61
CA ARG A 178 -19.44 4.33 -1.54
C ARG A 178 -18.52 5.17 -0.67
N ILE A 179 -17.77 6.10 -1.27
CA ILE A 179 -16.91 7.04 -0.55
C ILE A 179 -17.55 8.42 -0.59
N TYR A 180 -17.80 9.04 0.56
CA TYR A 180 -18.40 10.36 0.71
C TYR A 180 -17.84 11.09 1.94
N ALA A 181 -18.03 12.39 2.02
CA ALA A 181 -17.60 13.19 3.16
C ALA A 181 -18.29 12.73 4.45
N GLY A 182 -17.50 12.42 5.48
CA GLY A 182 -17.95 11.91 6.77
C GLY A 182 -17.80 10.39 6.95
N VAL A 183 -17.57 9.59 5.90
CA VAL A 183 -17.34 8.16 6.03
C VAL A 183 -15.98 7.89 6.67
N CYS A 184 -15.93 6.86 7.55
CA CYS A 184 -14.67 6.31 8.05
C CYS A 184 -14.27 5.12 7.20
N ALA A 185 -13.00 5.08 6.81
CA ALA A 185 -12.46 4.05 5.93
C ALA A 185 -11.04 3.65 6.35
N GLU A 186 -10.66 2.43 6.04
CA GLU A 186 -9.29 1.95 6.18
C GLU A 186 -8.44 2.46 5.02
N ALA A 187 -7.29 3.02 5.32
CA ALA A 187 -6.30 3.48 4.36
C ALA A 187 -4.93 2.88 4.66
N ARG A 188 -4.07 2.80 3.65
CA ARG A 188 -2.69 2.33 3.78
C ARG A 188 -1.73 3.51 3.76
N VAL A 189 -0.79 3.55 4.69
CA VAL A 189 0.30 4.52 4.66
C VAL A 189 1.28 4.14 3.55
N VAL A 190 1.43 5.03 2.59
CA VAL A 190 2.34 4.84 1.44
C VAL A 190 3.71 5.42 1.75
N SER A 191 3.74 6.58 2.43
CA SER A 191 4.97 7.27 2.77
C SER A 191 4.73 8.17 3.98
N ALA A 192 5.71 8.31 4.85
CA ALA A 192 5.69 9.20 5.99
C ALA A 192 6.84 10.19 5.92
N ILE A 193 6.53 11.46 6.13
CA ILE A 193 7.49 12.56 6.19
C ILE A 193 7.25 13.37 7.49
N ARG A 194 8.19 14.21 7.88
CA ARG A 194 8.07 15.00 9.11
C ARG A 194 6.76 15.80 9.19
N ALA A 195 6.32 16.39 8.06
CA ALA A 195 5.16 17.27 8.00
C ALA A 195 3.80 16.55 7.91
N GLY A 196 3.77 15.24 7.63
CA GLY A 196 2.56 14.45 7.46
C GLY A 196 2.80 13.10 6.82
N ILE A 197 1.73 12.48 6.37
CA ILE A 197 1.78 11.17 5.71
C ILE A 197 1.05 11.20 4.36
N PHE A 198 1.50 10.36 3.45
CA PHE A 198 0.76 10.03 2.24
C PHE A 198 0.07 8.70 2.44
N ILE A 199 -1.20 8.62 2.10
CA ILE A 199 -2.02 7.43 2.21
C ILE A 199 -2.57 7.02 0.85
N ASP A 200 -2.81 5.73 0.66
CA ASP A 200 -3.65 5.19 -0.41
C ASP A 200 -5.04 4.88 0.15
N LEU A 201 -6.04 5.55 -0.37
CA LEU A 201 -7.44 5.35 -0.04
C LEU A 201 -8.17 4.87 -1.29
N PHE A 202 -8.23 3.55 -1.49
CA PHE A 202 -8.88 2.89 -2.63
C PHE A 202 -8.44 3.42 -4.00
N GLY A 203 -7.13 3.55 -4.22
CA GLY A 203 -6.56 3.98 -5.48
C GLY A 203 -6.47 5.50 -5.66
N VAL A 204 -6.68 6.27 -4.60
CA VAL A 204 -6.41 7.70 -4.54
C VAL A 204 -5.33 7.95 -3.51
N GLU A 205 -4.19 8.49 -3.92
CA GLU A 205 -3.18 8.97 -2.97
C GLU A 205 -3.59 10.33 -2.41
N SER A 206 -3.59 10.45 -1.10
CA SER A 206 -3.93 11.67 -0.40
C SER A 206 -2.88 12.02 0.66
N TYR A 207 -2.62 13.30 0.83
CA TYR A 207 -1.72 13.83 1.86
C TYR A 207 -2.50 14.24 3.09
N ILE A 208 -2.13 13.70 4.25
CA ILE A 208 -2.68 14.09 5.55
C ILE A 208 -1.60 14.90 6.31
N PRO A 209 -1.81 16.18 6.53
CA PRO A 209 -0.87 17.02 7.28
C PRO A 209 -0.82 16.63 8.76
N LEU A 210 0.31 16.91 9.41
CA LEU A 210 0.58 16.57 10.81
C LEU A 210 -0.56 16.97 11.76
N LYS A 211 -1.19 18.12 11.54
CA LYS A 211 -2.32 18.65 12.34
C LYS A 211 -3.58 17.77 12.28
N GLU A 212 -3.73 16.96 11.23
CA GLU A 212 -4.88 16.05 11.04
C GLU A 212 -4.58 14.61 11.47
N LEU A 213 -3.37 14.31 11.98
CA LEU A 213 -2.98 12.97 12.42
C LEU A 213 -3.34 12.72 13.87
N SER A 214 -3.21 13.72 14.74
CA SER A 214 -3.47 13.58 16.17
C SER A 214 -4.03 14.85 16.79
N TYR A 215 -4.77 14.68 17.87
CA TYR A 215 -5.13 15.78 18.77
C TYR A 215 -3.95 16.23 19.65
N GLN A 216 -2.98 15.35 19.87
CA GLN A 216 -1.72 15.69 20.53
C GLN A 216 -0.80 16.45 19.59
N ARG A 217 0.04 17.30 20.13
CA ARG A 217 1.05 18.03 19.37
C ARG A 217 2.24 17.12 19.06
N TRP A 218 2.30 16.65 17.84
CA TRP A 218 3.46 15.93 17.32
C TRP A 218 4.38 16.89 16.55
N MET A 219 5.67 16.58 16.51
CA MET A 219 6.67 17.34 15.79
C MET A 219 7.13 16.64 14.52
N ASP A 220 6.88 15.34 14.43
CA ASP A 220 7.31 14.48 13.33
C ASP A 220 6.31 13.34 13.13
N ALA A 221 5.70 13.28 11.96
CA ALA A 221 4.78 12.19 11.64
C ALA A 221 5.51 10.87 11.38
N ALA A 222 6.74 10.92 10.83
CA ALA A 222 7.52 9.71 10.53
C ALA A 222 7.95 8.96 11.80
N ALA A 223 7.90 9.60 12.98
CA ALA A 223 8.14 8.92 14.26
C ALA A 223 6.94 8.03 14.70
N HIS A 224 5.76 8.22 14.11
CA HIS A 224 4.51 7.54 14.52
C HIS A 224 3.92 6.65 13.44
N PHE A 225 4.26 6.87 12.18
CA PHE A 225 3.72 6.14 11.04
C PHE A 225 4.83 5.57 10.17
N GLN A 226 4.57 4.38 9.62
CA GLN A 226 5.50 3.69 8.72
C GLN A 226 4.76 3.29 7.44
N PRO A 227 5.45 3.26 6.27
CA PRO A 227 4.90 2.70 5.05
C PRO A 227 4.39 1.26 5.28
N GLY A 228 3.26 0.91 4.65
CA GLY A 228 2.60 -0.38 4.82
C GLY A 228 1.64 -0.48 6.00
N GLN A 229 1.67 0.47 6.93
CA GLN A 229 0.73 0.51 8.05
C GLN A 229 -0.69 0.79 7.56
N ARG A 230 -1.67 0.04 8.09
CA ARG A 230 -3.09 0.30 7.87
C ARG A 230 -3.64 1.17 8.99
N ILE A 231 -4.39 2.19 8.62
CA ILE A 231 -4.93 3.19 9.54
C ILE A 231 -6.39 3.48 9.23
N LEU A 232 -7.14 3.86 10.26
CA LEU A 232 -8.50 4.36 10.08
C LEU A 232 -8.47 5.87 9.83
N VAL A 233 -9.17 6.32 8.79
CA VAL A 233 -9.30 7.74 8.45
C VAL A 233 -10.77 8.12 8.28
N LYS A 234 -11.11 9.35 8.60
CA LYS A 234 -12.39 9.96 8.26
C LYS A 234 -12.20 10.81 7.03
N VAL A 235 -13.01 10.56 6.01
CA VAL A 235 -13.04 11.36 4.80
C VAL A 235 -13.68 12.71 5.12
N LEU A 236 -12.98 13.81 4.85
CA LEU A 236 -13.47 15.16 5.10
C LEU A 236 -14.16 15.75 3.87
N ASP A 237 -13.56 15.52 2.70
CA ASP A 237 -14.05 16.01 1.43
C ASP A 237 -13.60 15.11 0.28
N VAL A 238 -14.41 15.08 -0.81
CA VAL A 238 -14.13 14.30 -2.01
C VAL A 238 -14.46 15.13 -3.25
N ASP A 239 -13.43 15.52 -3.98
CA ASP A 239 -13.57 16.19 -5.28
C ASP A 239 -13.51 15.14 -6.41
N ARG A 240 -14.62 15.04 -7.18
CA ARG A 240 -14.80 14.14 -8.33
C ARG A 240 -14.94 14.88 -9.65
N SER A 241 -14.58 16.16 -9.69
CA SER A 241 -14.70 16.97 -10.91
C SER A 241 -13.89 16.40 -12.07
N ASP A 242 -12.76 15.77 -11.77
CA ASP A 242 -11.96 15.02 -12.73
C ASP A 242 -11.98 13.52 -12.37
N ARG A 243 -12.34 12.67 -13.36
CA ARG A 243 -12.37 11.21 -13.18
C ARG A 243 -10.98 10.59 -13.03
N ASP A 244 -10.01 11.18 -13.67
CA ASP A 244 -8.64 10.67 -13.65
C ASP A 244 -7.85 11.19 -12.42
N HIS A 245 -8.25 12.35 -11.88
CA HIS A 245 -7.59 13.01 -10.76
C HIS A 245 -8.55 13.32 -9.60
N VAL A 246 -9.16 12.27 -9.03
CA VAL A 246 -9.98 12.41 -7.82
C VAL A 246 -9.10 12.89 -6.67
N ARG A 247 -9.55 13.91 -5.94
CA ARG A 247 -8.87 14.43 -4.75
C ARG A 247 -9.69 14.12 -3.52
N VAL A 248 -9.00 13.68 -2.46
CA VAL A 248 -9.64 13.36 -1.18
C VAL A 248 -8.89 14.06 -0.05
N SER A 249 -9.64 14.69 0.82
CA SER A 249 -9.13 15.18 2.10
C SER A 249 -9.56 14.23 3.21
N ALA A 250 -8.64 13.83 4.07
CA ALA A 250 -8.91 12.88 5.15
C ALA A 250 -8.23 13.30 6.45
N SER A 251 -8.71 12.76 7.57
CA SER A 251 -8.18 13.01 8.91
C SER A 251 -8.14 11.73 9.72
N VAL A 252 -6.98 11.42 10.30
CA VAL A 252 -6.81 10.30 11.24
C VAL A 252 -7.44 10.64 12.59
N LYS A 253 -7.17 11.85 13.10
CA LYS A 253 -7.68 12.27 14.42
C LYS A 253 -9.20 12.27 14.51
N GLN A 254 -9.90 12.61 13.42
CA GLN A 254 -11.37 12.67 13.40
C GLN A 254 -12.02 11.31 13.19
N ALA A 255 -11.26 10.27 12.82
CA ALA A 255 -11.77 8.90 12.74
C ALA A 255 -11.89 8.24 14.11
N GLY A 256 -11.14 8.72 15.10
CA GLY A 256 -11.22 8.28 16.50
C GLY A 256 -12.12 9.15 17.36
N GLU A 257 -12.32 8.71 18.59
CA GLU A 257 -13.00 9.55 19.58
C GLU A 257 -12.15 10.80 19.87
N ASN A 258 -12.80 11.95 19.90
CA ASN A 258 -12.16 13.17 20.30
C ASN A 258 -11.89 13.15 21.83
N PRO A 259 -10.63 13.04 22.28
CA PRO A 259 -10.34 13.01 23.72
C PRO A 259 -10.80 14.29 24.40
N TYR A 260 -10.89 15.39 23.69
CA TYR A 260 -11.36 16.66 24.22
C TYR A 260 -12.84 16.62 24.65
N GLU A 261 -13.70 15.88 23.95
CA GLU A 261 -15.11 15.80 24.32
C GLU A 261 -15.34 15.08 25.66
N LYS A 262 -14.58 14.01 25.92
CA LYS A 262 -14.62 13.31 27.22
C LYS A 262 -13.95 14.10 28.32
N ALA A 263 -12.85 14.76 28.01
CA ALA A 263 -12.05 15.43 29.00
C ALA A 263 -12.59 16.84 29.32
N LEU A 264 -13.25 17.51 28.38
CA LEU A 264 -13.96 18.76 28.66
C LEU A 264 -14.99 18.60 29.79
N ARG A 265 -15.60 17.39 29.92
CA ARG A 265 -16.50 17.10 31.05
C ARG A 265 -15.80 16.97 32.41
N ARG A 266 -14.48 16.75 32.44
CA ARG A 266 -13.67 16.63 33.66
C ARG A 266 -13.10 17.96 34.15
N TYR A 267 -12.98 18.92 33.23
CA TYR A 267 -12.38 20.21 33.53
C TYR A 267 -13.45 21.30 33.70
N SER A 268 -13.32 22.08 34.75
CA SER A 268 -14.22 23.19 35.03
C SER A 268 -13.43 24.50 35.13
N VAL A 269 -14.01 25.56 34.58
CA VAL A 269 -13.44 26.90 34.68
C VAL A 269 -13.33 27.29 36.14
N GLY A 270 -12.19 27.89 36.51
CA GLY A 270 -11.88 28.31 37.88
C GLY A 270 -11.15 27.27 38.73
N ASN A 271 -11.24 25.97 38.38
CA ASN A 271 -10.57 24.89 39.11
C ASN A 271 -9.09 24.78 38.77
N ARG A 272 -8.35 24.11 39.66
CA ARG A 272 -6.91 23.87 39.53
C ARG A 272 -6.64 22.42 39.21
N TYR A 273 -5.75 22.17 38.24
CA TYR A 273 -5.36 20.85 37.81
C TYR A 273 -3.84 20.77 37.67
N VAL A 274 -3.30 19.58 37.92
CA VAL A 274 -1.86 19.32 37.75
C VAL A 274 -1.61 18.84 36.34
N GLY A 275 -0.55 19.33 35.70
CA GLY A 275 -0.13 18.87 34.38
C GLY A 275 1.38 18.98 34.21
N THR A 276 1.85 18.55 33.06
CA THR A 276 3.28 18.59 32.67
C THR A 276 3.48 19.55 31.51
N VAL A 277 4.50 20.40 31.58
CA VAL A 277 4.84 21.28 30.47
C VAL A 277 5.24 20.48 29.23
N SER A 278 4.39 20.50 28.22
CA SER A 278 4.64 19.80 26.95
C SER A 278 5.48 20.63 25.99
N MET A 279 5.23 21.94 25.94
CA MET A 279 5.95 22.85 25.06
C MET A 279 5.92 24.27 25.60
N VAL A 280 6.96 25.03 25.25
CA VAL A 280 7.07 26.49 25.52
C VAL A 280 7.24 27.18 24.17
N ASP A 281 6.33 28.09 23.82
CA ASP A 281 6.27 28.78 22.54
C ASP A 281 6.10 30.30 22.76
N VAL A 282 6.27 31.09 21.71
CA VAL A 282 6.05 32.57 21.74
C VAL A 282 4.66 32.91 22.27
N ASN A 283 3.66 32.07 22.03
CA ASN A 283 2.27 32.30 22.45
C ASN A 283 1.99 31.90 23.90
N GLY A 284 2.92 31.22 24.57
CA GLY A 284 2.75 30.80 25.96
C GLY A 284 3.33 29.42 26.26
N VAL A 285 2.87 28.86 27.37
CA VAL A 285 3.28 27.53 27.85
C VAL A 285 2.14 26.54 27.64
N PHE A 286 2.40 25.47 26.90
CA PHE A 286 1.47 24.40 26.76
C PHE A 286 1.67 23.36 27.87
N VAL A 287 0.61 23.07 28.58
CA VAL A 287 0.61 22.13 29.69
C VAL A 287 -0.29 20.95 29.32
N ALA A 288 0.30 19.77 29.22
CA ALA A 288 -0.43 18.53 29.04
C ALA A 288 -1.15 18.17 30.36
N LEU A 289 -2.47 18.11 30.30
CA LEU A 289 -3.34 17.67 31.37
C LEU A 289 -3.69 16.19 31.21
N ASP A 290 -4.26 15.58 32.24
CA ASP A 290 -4.73 14.20 32.17
C ASP A 290 -5.76 14.01 31.05
N GLY A 291 -5.65 12.89 30.30
CA GLY A 291 -6.50 12.60 29.14
C GLY A 291 -5.98 13.15 27.82
N GLY A 292 -4.73 13.61 27.76
CA GLY A 292 -4.07 14.01 26.51
C GLY A 292 -4.48 15.39 25.99
N ILE A 293 -4.93 16.28 26.86
CA ILE A 293 -5.35 17.64 26.53
C ILE A 293 -4.26 18.63 26.85
N ASP A 294 -3.97 19.52 25.91
CA ASP A 294 -3.07 20.65 26.13
C ASP A 294 -3.86 21.89 26.56
N CYS A 295 -3.45 22.48 27.69
CA CYS A 295 -3.91 23.78 28.15
C CYS A 295 -2.89 24.85 27.77
N LEU A 296 -3.32 25.86 27.04
CA LEU A 296 -2.46 27.03 26.76
C LEU A 296 -2.46 27.98 27.95
N CYS A 297 -1.31 28.16 28.57
CA CYS A 297 -1.14 29.02 29.70
C CYS A 297 -0.31 30.26 29.32
N SER A 298 -0.68 31.41 29.86
CA SER A 298 0.18 32.60 29.81
C SER A 298 1.47 32.37 30.60
N TYR A 299 2.53 33.07 30.23
CA TYR A 299 3.79 33.00 30.94
C TYR A 299 3.61 33.39 32.41
N PRO A 300 4.06 32.59 33.37
CA PRO A 300 4.00 32.95 34.77
C PRO A 300 4.98 34.08 35.07
N LYS A 301 4.61 34.94 35.98
CA LYS A 301 5.47 36.09 36.40
C LYS A 301 6.80 35.65 37.02
N ARG A 302 6.90 34.44 37.53
CA ARG A 302 8.08 33.89 38.25
C ARG A 302 8.96 32.98 37.36
N GLY A 303 9.19 33.35 36.13
CA GLY A 303 10.09 32.64 35.22
C GLY A 303 9.40 31.66 34.29
N ARG A 304 10.15 31.12 33.33
CA ARG A 304 9.66 30.17 32.33
C ARG A 304 9.88 28.76 32.83
N PRO A 305 8.81 27.96 32.99
CA PRO A 305 8.98 26.53 33.37
C PRO A 305 9.68 25.77 32.23
N PRO A 306 10.67 24.93 32.55
CA PRO A 306 11.28 24.09 31.53
C PRO A 306 10.28 23.02 31.03
N ARG A 307 10.52 22.52 29.83
CA ARG A 307 9.77 21.37 29.29
C ARG A 307 9.90 20.16 30.21
N GLY A 308 8.80 19.46 30.48
CA GLY A 308 8.76 18.34 31.42
C GLY A 308 8.49 18.75 32.87
N ALA A 309 8.51 20.05 33.21
CA ALA A 309 8.20 20.50 34.55
C ALA A 309 6.74 20.19 34.93
N ARG A 310 6.52 19.74 36.16
CA ARG A 310 5.19 19.53 36.72
C ARG A 310 4.64 20.85 37.24
N VAL A 311 3.46 21.24 36.78
CA VAL A 311 2.87 22.56 37.10
C VAL A 311 1.42 22.41 37.52
N THR A 312 0.92 23.36 38.34
CA THR A 312 -0.51 23.48 38.62
C THR A 312 -1.08 24.61 37.78
N VAL A 313 -2.13 24.30 37.03
CA VAL A 313 -2.81 25.23 36.15
C VAL A 313 -4.20 25.54 36.70
N ARG A 314 -4.59 26.80 36.74
CA ARG A 314 -5.99 27.21 36.93
C ARG A 314 -6.61 27.46 35.59
N ILE A 315 -7.71 26.76 35.27
CA ILE A 315 -8.44 26.93 34.01
C ILE A 315 -9.20 28.26 34.05
N LEU A 316 -8.94 29.12 33.06
CA LEU A 316 -9.59 30.43 32.91
C LEU A 316 -10.75 30.36 31.92
N GLY A 317 -10.70 29.44 30.94
CA GLY A 317 -11.78 29.25 30.00
C GLY A 317 -11.61 28.02 29.14
N ILE A 318 -12.72 27.60 28.55
CA ILE A 318 -12.85 26.44 27.67
C ILE A 318 -13.67 26.88 26.46
N ASN A 319 -13.12 26.69 25.27
CA ASN A 319 -13.87 26.87 24.02
C ASN A 319 -14.26 25.48 23.49
N HIS A 320 -15.56 25.18 23.52
CA HIS A 320 -16.10 23.89 23.08
C HIS A 320 -16.12 23.74 21.56
N GLU A 321 -16.17 24.83 20.79
CA GLU A 321 -16.18 24.77 19.31
C GLU A 321 -14.80 24.45 18.77
N THR A 322 -13.75 25.08 19.33
CA THR A 322 -12.36 24.88 18.89
C THR A 322 -11.62 23.85 19.73
N ASN A 323 -12.27 23.24 20.74
CA ASN A 323 -11.68 22.31 21.71
C ASN A 323 -10.39 22.83 22.35
N ARG A 324 -10.39 24.13 22.72
CA ARG A 324 -9.23 24.78 23.34
C ARG A 324 -9.49 25.10 24.78
N ILE A 325 -8.52 24.78 25.63
CA ILE A 325 -8.49 25.17 27.05
C ILE A 325 -7.36 26.18 27.24
N TRP A 326 -7.64 27.21 27.96
CA TRP A 326 -6.59 28.16 28.38
C TRP A 326 -6.66 28.41 29.89
N GLY A 327 -5.50 28.72 30.45
CA GLY A 327 -5.35 28.87 31.88
C GLY A 327 -4.13 29.71 32.29
N ALA A 328 -3.89 29.73 33.57
CA ALA A 328 -2.72 30.34 34.16
C ALA A 328 -1.98 29.35 35.05
N ILE A 329 -0.66 29.30 34.97
CA ILE A 329 0.18 28.53 35.87
C ILE A 329 0.20 29.21 37.23
N THR A 330 -0.28 28.50 38.25
CA THR A 330 -0.34 29.02 39.63
C THR A 330 0.83 28.51 40.48
N HIS A 331 1.39 27.34 40.16
CA HIS A 331 2.50 26.75 40.90
C HIS A 331 3.38 25.94 39.93
N ILE A 332 4.70 26.02 40.14
CA ILE A 332 5.69 25.19 39.41
C ILE A 332 6.32 24.29 40.47
N ALA A 333 6.16 22.96 40.33
CA ALA A 333 6.83 22.03 41.21
C ALA A 333 8.33 22.05 40.88
N MET A 334 9.17 22.35 41.88
CA MET A 334 10.61 22.19 41.72
C MET A 334 10.94 20.71 41.57
N PRO A 335 11.78 20.31 40.64
CA PRO A 335 12.31 18.94 40.65
C PRO A 335 13.13 18.78 41.94
N HIS A 336 12.85 17.67 42.65
CA HIS A 336 13.68 17.22 43.78
C HIS A 336 14.98 16.68 43.26
#